data_0bcf452c1dfcea1f04c44f2dc35dffca
#
_entry.id   0bcf452c1dfcea1f04c44f2dc35dffca
#
_cell.length_a   1.000
_cell.length_b   1.000
_cell.length_c   1.000
_cell.angle_alpha   90.00
_cell.angle_beta   90.00
_cell.angle_gamma   90.00
#
_symmetry.space_group_name_H-M   'P 1'
#
loop_
_entity.id
_entity.type
_entity.pdbx_description
1 polymer ?
#
loop_
_entity_poly.entity_id
_entity_poly.type
_entity_poly.pdbx_seq_one_letter_code
_entity_poly.pdbx_strand_id
1 'polypeptide(L)'
;MQVTDARNMSAAEIAALMKKKAFDEVELSPRIQAGTDAMFGRHMTAAQVVDQIVADVRKNGDESLFYYTKLIDRVELTSENIRVTEEEFAEAEAIVKPEVKAALERAIANVMKFHEEQMPKTWLTNRPYGSLLGQKVTPVDSVGIYVPGGTAAYPSSVMMNACPAKVAGVPRIVMAVPPGKDGKVNPNVLVTAKLIGVTEIYKMGGAQAIAALAFGTATVPKVEKITGPGNIFVTLAKKAVIGHVDIDMLAGPSEILIVADDSANPTYLAADLLSQAEHDPLACAILITDSERVANAVGEEIEVQLAQLPRKEIAGTSLQQAGKIILAKDMPTVIEMANLSAPEHLEIMTKAPFEIMPYIRNAGAMFLGAYSPEPLGDYYAGPNHVLPTGGTAKFYSVLNVETFMKKTSIIAYTAPALMAAADDIITLAEAEGLQAHANAIRKRVGK
;
A
#
# COMPACT_ATOMS: atom_id res chain seq x y z
N MET A 1 7.17 24.01 -14.79
CA MET A 1 5.71 23.66 -14.74
C MET A 1 4.85 24.90 -14.86
N GLN A 2 3.69 24.81 -15.55
CA GLN A 2 2.79 25.98 -15.69
C GLN A 2 1.87 26.11 -14.48
N VAL A 3 1.69 27.35 -13.99
CA VAL A 3 0.75 27.64 -12.90
C VAL A 3 -0.68 27.69 -13.43
N THR A 4 -1.57 26.94 -12.79
CA THR A 4 -3.02 26.98 -13.04
C THR A 4 -3.67 27.94 -12.05
N ASP A 5 -4.23 29.05 -12.53
CA ASP A 5 -4.95 29.99 -11.69
C ASP A 5 -6.39 29.50 -11.44
N ALA A 6 -6.65 29.02 -10.24
CA ALA A 6 -7.94 28.50 -9.81
C ALA A 6 -8.72 29.47 -8.91
N ARG A 7 -8.26 30.71 -8.73
CA ARG A 7 -8.88 31.71 -7.81
C ARG A 7 -10.34 32.03 -8.13
N ASN A 8 -10.71 31.94 -9.40
CA ASN A 8 -12.06 32.23 -9.86
C ASN A 8 -12.83 31.01 -10.36
N MET A 9 -12.30 29.79 -10.15
CA MET A 9 -12.98 28.56 -10.54
C MET A 9 -14.19 28.28 -9.65
N SER A 10 -15.26 27.78 -10.23
CA SER A 10 -16.40 27.23 -9.51
C SER A 10 -16.06 25.92 -8.80
N ALA A 11 -16.86 25.52 -7.82
CA ALA A 11 -16.69 24.23 -7.14
C ALA A 11 -16.68 23.04 -8.11
N ALA A 12 -17.46 23.08 -9.19
CA ALA A 12 -17.50 22.03 -10.20
C ALA A 12 -16.19 21.95 -11.01
N GLU A 13 -15.63 23.10 -11.39
CA GLU A 13 -14.33 23.18 -12.08
C GLU A 13 -13.19 22.71 -11.18
N ILE A 14 -13.19 23.09 -9.91
CA ILE A 14 -12.24 22.60 -8.90
C ILE A 14 -12.34 21.08 -8.77
N ALA A 15 -13.55 20.54 -8.62
CA ALA A 15 -13.75 19.09 -8.52
C ALA A 15 -13.25 18.34 -9.77
N ALA A 16 -13.47 18.90 -10.97
CA ALA A 16 -12.95 18.36 -12.23
C ALA A 16 -11.41 18.42 -12.29
N LEU A 17 -10.79 19.52 -11.86
CA LEU A 17 -9.33 19.71 -11.82
C LEU A 17 -8.65 18.68 -10.90
N MET A 18 -9.30 18.34 -9.77
CA MET A 18 -8.78 17.41 -8.75
C MET A 18 -9.17 15.96 -9.00
N LYS A 19 -9.98 15.68 -10.04
CA LYS A 19 -10.38 14.31 -10.37
C LYS A 19 -9.18 13.48 -10.82
N LYS A 20 -9.04 12.30 -10.24
CA LYS A 20 -8.02 11.30 -10.60
C LYS A 20 -8.63 10.17 -11.43
N LYS A 21 -7.81 9.52 -12.23
CA LYS A 21 -8.18 8.25 -12.90
C LYS A 21 -8.15 7.13 -11.87
N ALA A 22 -9.09 6.20 -11.97
CA ALA A 22 -9.02 4.97 -11.19
C ALA A 22 -7.82 4.13 -11.64
N PHE A 23 -7.31 3.25 -10.76
CA PHE A 23 -6.12 2.45 -11.06
C PHE A 23 -6.31 1.53 -12.28
N ASP A 24 -7.54 1.08 -12.56
CA ASP A 24 -7.90 0.21 -13.68
C ASP A 24 -8.28 0.99 -14.97
N GLU A 25 -8.33 2.32 -14.91
CA GLU A 25 -8.44 3.22 -16.05
C GLU A 25 -7.07 3.66 -16.62
N VAL A 26 -5.97 3.22 -16.00
CA VAL A 26 -4.61 3.54 -16.45
C VAL A 26 -4.27 2.67 -17.66
N GLU A 27 -4.07 3.31 -18.81
CA GLU A 27 -3.65 2.63 -20.03
C GLU A 27 -2.16 2.26 -19.96
N LEU A 28 -1.84 1.09 -20.54
CA LEU A 28 -0.43 0.69 -20.71
C LEU A 28 0.26 1.66 -21.66
N SER A 29 1.51 2.00 -21.37
CA SER A 29 2.31 2.76 -22.33
C SER A 29 2.44 1.96 -23.64
N PRO A 30 2.56 2.63 -24.80
CA PRO A 30 2.68 1.95 -26.10
C PRO A 30 3.79 0.89 -26.13
N ARG A 31 4.89 1.13 -25.41
CA ARG A 31 6.02 0.18 -25.29
C ARG A 31 5.64 -1.07 -24.50
N ILE A 32 4.93 -0.91 -23.37
CA ILE A 32 4.49 -2.02 -22.53
C ILE A 32 3.42 -2.81 -23.29
N GLN A 33 2.46 -2.12 -23.94
CA GLN A 33 1.42 -2.74 -24.74
C GLN A 33 2.01 -3.60 -25.87
N ALA A 34 2.94 -3.06 -26.65
CA ALA A 34 3.61 -3.78 -27.73
C ALA A 34 4.37 -5.03 -27.20
N GLY A 35 5.05 -4.91 -26.06
CA GLY A 35 5.70 -6.04 -25.40
C GLY A 35 4.70 -7.11 -24.95
N THR A 36 3.58 -6.70 -24.39
CA THR A 36 2.51 -7.58 -23.98
C THR A 36 1.87 -8.32 -25.17
N ASP A 37 1.54 -7.58 -26.23
CA ASP A 37 0.95 -8.15 -27.46
C ASP A 37 1.90 -9.15 -28.13
N ALA A 38 3.19 -8.85 -28.15
CA ALA A 38 4.22 -9.77 -28.67
C ALA A 38 4.34 -11.04 -27.81
N MET A 39 4.24 -10.90 -26.49
CA MET A 39 4.34 -12.01 -25.54
C MET A 39 3.17 -13.00 -25.68
N PHE A 40 1.95 -12.49 -25.87
CA PHE A 40 0.74 -13.31 -25.97
C PHE A 40 0.28 -13.60 -27.41
N GLY A 41 0.98 -13.05 -28.42
CA GLY A 41 0.66 -13.22 -29.84
C GLY A 41 -0.66 -12.57 -30.27
N ARG A 42 -1.26 -11.72 -29.43
CA ARG A 42 -2.52 -11.00 -29.68
C ARG A 42 -2.61 -9.75 -28.81
N HIS A 43 -3.45 -8.82 -29.22
CA HIS A 43 -3.76 -7.65 -28.40
C HIS A 43 -4.52 -8.04 -27.15
N MET A 44 -4.03 -7.65 -25.98
CA MET A 44 -4.67 -7.90 -24.68
C MET A 44 -4.51 -6.68 -23.76
N THR A 45 -5.60 -6.33 -23.07
CA THR A 45 -5.54 -5.35 -22.00
C THR A 45 -4.77 -5.92 -20.79
N ALA A 46 -4.27 -5.06 -19.90
CA ALA A 46 -3.60 -5.49 -18.67
C ALA A 46 -4.48 -6.46 -17.85
N ALA A 47 -5.79 -6.19 -17.75
CA ALA A 47 -6.73 -7.05 -17.05
C ALA A 47 -6.82 -8.46 -17.68
N GLN A 48 -6.94 -8.53 -19.01
CA GLN A 48 -7.00 -9.82 -19.71
C GLN A 48 -5.73 -10.64 -19.54
N VAL A 49 -4.56 -9.98 -19.56
CA VAL A 49 -3.27 -10.63 -19.30
C VAL A 49 -3.23 -11.21 -17.89
N VAL A 50 -3.64 -10.41 -16.92
CA VAL A 50 -3.66 -10.85 -15.52
C VAL A 50 -4.64 -12.00 -15.30
N ASP A 51 -5.85 -11.92 -15.85
CA ASP A 51 -6.86 -12.96 -15.73
C ASP A 51 -6.33 -14.29 -16.28
N GLN A 52 -5.64 -14.25 -17.44
CA GLN A 52 -5.02 -15.44 -18.00
C GLN A 52 -3.91 -15.99 -17.11
N ILE A 53 -2.97 -15.16 -16.67
CA ILE A 53 -1.86 -15.60 -15.81
C ILE A 53 -2.38 -16.22 -14.51
N VAL A 54 -3.35 -15.55 -13.86
CA VAL A 54 -3.95 -16.01 -12.60
C VAL A 54 -4.66 -17.35 -12.78
N ALA A 55 -5.44 -17.51 -13.86
CA ALA A 55 -6.12 -18.74 -14.17
C ALA A 55 -5.15 -19.90 -14.45
N ASP A 56 -4.08 -19.64 -15.22
CA ASP A 56 -3.08 -20.63 -15.57
C ASP A 56 -2.27 -21.10 -14.34
N VAL A 57 -1.82 -20.16 -13.49
CA VAL A 57 -1.09 -20.54 -12.25
C VAL A 57 -2.02 -21.29 -11.30
N ARG A 58 -3.29 -20.88 -11.16
CA ARG A 58 -4.27 -21.61 -10.36
C ARG A 58 -4.47 -23.06 -10.83
N LYS A 59 -4.44 -23.28 -12.15
CA LYS A 59 -4.68 -24.60 -12.76
C LYS A 59 -3.45 -25.49 -12.76
N ASN A 60 -2.29 -24.94 -13.14
CA ASN A 60 -1.10 -25.71 -13.47
C ASN A 60 0.04 -25.54 -12.42
N GLY A 61 -0.14 -24.67 -11.40
CA GLY A 61 0.82 -24.48 -10.31
C GLY A 61 2.20 -24.02 -10.80
N ASP A 62 3.24 -24.75 -10.38
CA ASP A 62 4.64 -24.43 -10.67
C ASP A 62 4.96 -24.34 -12.16
N GLU A 63 4.33 -25.18 -12.99
CA GLU A 63 4.56 -25.15 -14.44
C GLU A 63 4.28 -23.77 -15.03
N SER A 64 3.11 -23.19 -14.70
CA SER A 64 2.76 -21.85 -15.16
C SER A 64 3.57 -20.76 -14.46
N LEU A 65 3.87 -20.92 -13.17
CA LEU A 65 4.72 -19.98 -12.43
C LEU A 65 6.10 -19.85 -13.08
N PHE A 66 6.77 -20.95 -13.38
CA PHE A 66 8.08 -20.94 -14.00
C PHE A 66 8.03 -20.47 -15.46
N TYR A 67 6.98 -20.88 -16.21
CA TYR A 67 6.76 -20.41 -17.57
C TYR A 67 6.67 -18.90 -17.65
N TYR A 68 5.80 -18.27 -16.83
CA TYR A 68 5.64 -16.81 -16.85
C TYR A 68 6.84 -16.08 -16.29
N THR A 69 7.54 -16.62 -15.30
CA THR A 69 8.79 -16.03 -14.81
C THR A 69 9.87 -16.02 -15.88
N LYS A 70 10.02 -17.12 -16.63
CA LYS A 70 10.94 -17.17 -17.78
C LYS A 70 10.54 -16.19 -18.86
N LEU A 71 9.25 -16.07 -19.16
CA LEU A 71 8.73 -15.22 -20.23
C LEU A 71 8.86 -13.73 -19.88
N ILE A 72 8.53 -13.32 -18.65
CA ILE A 72 8.45 -11.92 -18.21
C ILE A 72 9.78 -11.44 -17.64
N ASP A 73 10.33 -12.18 -16.66
CA ASP A 73 11.55 -11.79 -15.95
C ASP A 73 12.82 -12.28 -16.66
N ARG A 74 12.68 -13.19 -17.67
CA ARG A 74 13.76 -13.79 -18.44
C ARG A 74 14.76 -14.57 -17.59
N VAL A 75 14.29 -15.19 -16.53
CA VAL A 75 15.07 -16.03 -15.62
C VAL A 75 14.45 -17.43 -15.59
N GLU A 76 15.30 -18.45 -15.70
CA GLU A 76 14.87 -19.85 -15.57
C GLU A 76 14.87 -20.24 -14.09
N LEU A 77 13.68 -20.47 -13.55
CA LEU A 77 13.47 -20.98 -12.22
C LEU A 77 12.99 -22.43 -12.25
N THR A 78 13.32 -23.14 -11.19
CA THR A 78 12.90 -24.51 -10.90
C THR A 78 12.50 -24.62 -9.44
N SER A 79 11.92 -25.75 -9.04
CA SER A 79 11.62 -26.03 -7.64
C SER A 79 12.86 -25.98 -6.73
N GLU A 80 14.05 -26.18 -7.28
CA GLU A 80 15.31 -26.23 -6.54
C GLU A 80 15.91 -24.84 -6.30
N ASN A 81 15.68 -23.89 -7.24
CA ASN A 81 16.34 -22.59 -7.21
C ASN A 81 15.41 -21.40 -7.00
N ILE A 82 14.08 -21.59 -6.93
CA ILE A 82 13.12 -20.48 -6.73
C ILE A 82 13.24 -19.87 -5.32
N ARG A 83 13.55 -20.66 -4.32
CA ARG A 83 13.71 -20.19 -2.94
C ARG A 83 15.12 -19.66 -2.73
N VAL A 84 15.22 -18.54 -2.00
CA VAL A 84 16.51 -17.98 -1.56
C VAL A 84 17.16 -18.93 -0.55
N THR A 85 18.47 -19.19 -0.73
CA THR A 85 19.24 -20.09 0.11
C THR A 85 20.01 -19.34 1.21
N GLU A 86 20.51 -20.07 2.21
CA GLU A 86 21.38 -19.50 3.26
C GLU A 86 22.70 -18.96 2.68
N GLU A 87 23.21 -19.57 1.60
CA GLU A 87 24.40 -19.11 0.89
C GLU A 87 24.14 -17.73 0.23
N GLU A 88 22.97 -17.54 -0.39
CA GLU A 88 22.58 -16.24 -0.98
C GLU A 88 22.46 -15.15 0.09
N PHE A 89 21.97 -15.48 1.29
CA PHE A 89 21.98 -14.55 2.44
C PHE A 89 23.39 -14.22 2.88
N ALA A 90 24.28 -15.20 2.98
CA ALA A 90 25.68 -14.98 3.40
C ALA A 90 26.44 -14.14 2.36
N GLU A 91 26.24 -14.38 1.06
CA GLU A 91 26.80 -13.55 0.00
C GLU A 91 26.27 -12.10 0.09
N ALA A 92 24.97 -11.92 0.32
CA ALA A 92 24.38 -10.59 0.46
C ALA A 92 24.98 -9.81 1.66
N GLU A 93 25.14 -10.47 2.80
CA GLU A 93 25.76 -9.85 3.99
C GLU A 93 27.22 -9.45 3.75
N ALA A 94 27.95 -10.20 2.93
CA ALA A 94 29.34 -9.87 2.59
C ALA A 94 29.44 -8.67 1.62
N ILE A 95 28.43 -8.40 0.82
CA ILE A 95 28.40 -7.32 -0.20
C ILE A 95 27.89 -6.00 0.40
N VAL A 96 26.89 -6.05 1.29
CA VAL A 96 26.26 -4.84 1.84
C VAL A 96 27.22 -4.10 2.75
N LYS A 97 27.41 -2.81 2.47
CA LYS A 97 28.31 -1.94 3.25
C LYS A 97 27.85 -1.81 4.70
N PRO A 98 28.79 -1.81 5.66
CA PRO A 98 28.46 -1.71 7.10
C PRO A 98 27.60 -0.49 7.45
N GLU A 99 27.87 0.67 6.81
CA GLU A 99 27.08 1.89 7.03
C GLU A 99 25.63 1.76 6.57
N VAL A 100 25.37 1.03 5.47
CA VAL A 100 24.01 0.75 4.97
C VAL A 100 23.29 -0.18 5.95
N LYS A 101 23.96 -1.26 6.39
CA LYS A 101 23.40 -2.19 7.39
C LYS A 101 23.03 -1.46 8.67
N ALA A 102 23.92 -0.62 9.20
CA ALA A 102 23.65 0.16 10.40
C ALA A 102 22.50 1.17 10.24
N ALA A 103 22.33 1.75 9.05
CA ALA A 103 21.19 2.62 8.76
C ALA A 103 19.88 1.83 8.71
N LEU A 104 19.87 0.65 8.07
CA LEU A 104 18.72 -0.26 8.04
C LEU A 104 18.31 -0.72 9.44
N GLU A 105 19.26 -1.09 10.30
CA GLU A 105 18.99 -1.50 11.69
C GLU A 105 18.28 -0.39 12.48
N ARG A 106 18.74 0.87 12.34
CA ARG A 106 18.07 2.01 13.00
C ARG A 106 16.69 2.30 12.43
N ALA A 107 16.52 2.23 11.10
CA ALA A 107 15.24 2.43 10.45
C ALA A 107 14.23 1.34 10.86
N ILE A 108 14.65 0.07 10.85
CA ILE A 108 13.82 -1.06 11.31
C ILE A 108 13.38 -0.85 12.76
N ALA A 109 14.30 -0.41 13.65
CA ALA A 109 13.95 -0.15 15.04
C ALA A 109 12.88 0.95 15.19
N ASN A 110 12.97 2.03 14.41
CA ASN A 110 11.95 3.10 14.40
C ASN A 110 10.61 2.58 13.91
N VAL A 111 10.60 1.82 12.78
CA VAL A 111 9.37 1.25 12.21
C VAL A 111 8.72 0.25 13.18
N MET A 112 9.51 -0.65 13.78
CA MET A 112 9.01 -1.58 14.79
C MET A 112 8.36 -0.85 15.97
N LYS A 113 9.09 0.12 16.56
CA LYS A 113 8.60 0.90 17.70
C LYS A 113 7.29 1.63 17.40
N PHE A 114 7.18 2.26 16.23
CA PHE A 114 5.94 2.95 15.84
C PHE A 114 4.76 1.98 15.73
N HIS A 115 4.99 0.82 15.11
CA HIS A 115 3.93 -0.17 14.93
C HIS A 115 3.54 -0.88 16.24
N GLU A 116 4.44 -1.01 17.21
CA GLU A 116 4.12 -1.54 18.55
C GLU A 116 3.02 -0.70 19.26
N GLU A 117 3.00 0.62 19.02
CA GLU A 117 1.98 1.51 19.58
C GLU A 117 0.56 1.28 18.96
N GLN A 118 0.49 0.62 17.81
CA GLN A 118 -0.77 0.33 17.10
C GLN A 118 -1.45 -0.98 17.54
N MET A 119 -0.84 -1.78 18.45
CA MET A 119 -1.35 -3.09 18.82
C MET A 119 -2.75 -3.03 19.42
N PRO A 120 -3.79 -3.57 18.75
CA PRO A 120 -5.14 -3.62 19.30
C PRO A 120 -5.23 -4.67 20.42
N LYS A 121 -6.13 -4.44 21.36
CA LYS A 121 -6.30 -5.32 22.51
C LYS A 121 -7.56 -6.15 22.38
N THR A 122 -7.50 -7.43 22.80
CA THR A 122 -8.68 -8.22 23.13
C THR A 122 -9.37 -7.59 24.33
N TRP A 123 -10.71 -7.46 24.27
CA TRP A 123 -11.46 -6.87 25.35
C TRP A 123 -12.75 -7.64 25.64
N LEU A 124 -13.17 -7.61 26.91
CA LEU A 124 -14.44 -8.12 27.40
C LEU A 124 -15.10 -7.06 28.27
N THR A 125 -16.42 -6.94 28.18
CA THR A 125 -17.22 -6.04 29.00
C THR A 125 -18.35 -6.80 29.66
N ASN A 126 -18.59 -6.46 30.93
CA ASN A 126 -19.70 -7.01 31.69
C ASN A 126 -21.03 -6.47 31.18
N ARG A 127 -22.02 -7.33 31.15
CA ARG A 127 -23.41 -7.04 30.84
C ARG A 127 -24.32 -7.49 31.98
N PRO A 128 -25.59 -7.06 32.03
CA PRO A 128 -26.56 -7.51 33.03
C PRO A 128 -26.57 -9.03 33.18
N TYR A 129 -26.92 -9.47 34.38
CA TYR A 129 -26.98 -10.89 34.78
C TYR A 129 -25.67 -11.67 34.65
N GLY A 130 -24.50 -10.97 34.67
CA GLY A 130 -23.19 -11.63 34.65
C GLY A 130 -22.76 -12.13 33.27
N SER A 131 -23.42 -11.68 32.21
CA SER A 131 -23.00 -11.98 30.83
C SER A 131 -21.79 -11.16 30.43
N LEU A 132 -21.00 -11.69 29.47
CA LEU A 132 -19.82 -11.04 28.90
C LEU A 132 -19.97 -10.90 27.37
N LEU A 133 -19.68 -9.73 26.88
CA LEU A 133 -19.51 -9.48 25.46
C LEU A 133 -18.13 -8.92 25.19
N GLY A 134 -17.56 -9.21 24.04
CA GLY A 134 -16.25 -8.69 23.73
C GLY A 134 -15.78 -9.03 22.32
N GLN A 135 -14.50 -8.78 22.12
CA GLN A 135 -13.84 -9.03 20.84
C GLN A 135 -12.45 -9.60 21.09
N LYS A 136 -12.20 -10.78 20.51
CA LYS A 136 -10.86 -11.39 20.46
C LYS A 136 -10.13 -10.91 19.24
N VAL A 137 -8.90 -10.42 19.41
CA VAL A 137 -8.02 -10.00 18.34
C VAL A 137 -6.91 -11.04 18.18
N THR A 138 -6.70 -11.53 16.96
CA THR A 138 -5.67 -12.52 16.64
C THR A 138 -5.02 -12.17 15.31
N PRO A 139 -3.72 -12.46 15.10
CA PRO A 139 -3.09 -12.33 13.80
C PRO A 139 -3.72 -13.28 12.77
N VAL A 140 -3.50 -12.99 11.50
CA VAL A 140 -3.67 -13.99 10.43
C VAL A 140 -2.59 -15.06 10.53
N ASP A 141 -2.85 -16.26 10.01
CA ASP A 141 -1.92 -17.39 10.18
C ASP A 141 -0.69 -17.27 9.26
N SER A 142 -0.84 -16.58 8.12
CA SER A 142 0.26 -16.33 7.19
C SER A 142 0.03 -15.08 6.35
N VAL A 143 1.14 -14.46 5.92
CA VAL A 143 1.11 -13.33 4.99
C VAL A 143 2.17 -13.49 3.90
N GLY A 144 1.80 -13.16 2.68
CA GLY A 144 2.72 -12.96 1.55
C GLY A 144 3.03 -11.47 1.41
N ILE A 145 4.28 -11.08 1.54
CA ILE A 145 4.70 -9.73 1.26
C ILE A 145 5.31 -9.66 -0.14
N TYR A 146 4.80 -8.77 -0.97
CA TYR A 146 5.33 -8.52 -2.31
C TYR A 146 6.29 -7.33 -2.27
N VAL A 147 7.53 -7.54 -2.68
CA VAL A 147 8.55 -6.49 -2.79
C VAL A 147 8.81 -6.25 -4.27
N PRO A 148 8.61 -5.03 -4.78
CA PRO A 148 8.86 -4.74 -6.17
C PRO A 148 10.33 -4.95 -6.55
N GLY A 149 10.56 -5.34 -7.79
CA GLY A 149 11.86 -5.35 -8.43
C GLY A 149 11.89 -4.37 -9.61
N GLY A 150 12.97 -4.38 -10.38
CA GLY A 150 13.10 -3.57 -11.57
C GLY A 150 14.30 -2.61 -11.54
N THR A 151 14.08 -1.32 -11.80
CA THR A 151 15.16 -0.32 -11.92
C THR A 151 15.75 0.12 -10.57
N ALA A 152 15.07 -0.13 -9.47
CA ALA A 152 15.52 0.17 -8.12
C ALA A 152 15.32 -1.03 -7.19
N ALA A 153 16.13 -1.10 -6.13
CA ALA A 153 15.91 -2.00 -5.01
C ALA A 153 15.11 -1.28 -3.94
N TYR A 154 14.17 -2.00 -3.30
CA TYR A 154 13.28 -1.42 -2.30
C TYR A 154 13.40 -2.13 -0.94
N PRO A 155 14.55 -2.00 -0.23
CA PRO A 155 14.67 -2.51 1.14
C PRO A 155 13.64 -1.87 2.09
N SER A 156 13.24 -0.63 1.83
CA SER A 156 12.16 0.05 2.57
C SER A 156 10.83 -0.70 2.45
N SER A 157 10.47 -1.20 1.26
CA SER A 157 9.24 -2.00 1.10
C SER A 157 9.28 -3.30 1.91
N VAL A 158 10.47 -3.90 2.13
CA VAL A 158 10.61 -5.03 3.06
C VAL A 158 10.27 -4.60 4.48
N MET A 159 10.86 -3.51 4.97
CA MET A 159 10.62 -3.00 6.32
C MET A 159 9.13 -2.69 6.53
N MET A 160 8.54 -1.94 5.61
CA MET A 160 7.17 -1.44 5.75
C MET A 160 6.11 -2.54 5.68
N ASN A 161 6.38 -3.65 5.02
CA ASN A 161 5.46 -4.79 5.01
C ASN A 161 5.75 -5.80 6.14
N ALA A 162 7.04 -6.09 6.40
CA ALA A 162 7.40 -7.14 7.34
C ALA A 162 7.33 -6.70 8.81
N CYS A 163 7.71 -5.45 9.15
CA CYS A 163 7.69 -4.99 10.54
C CYS A 163 6.29 -5.02 11.17
N PRO A 164 5.23 -4.43 10.56
CA PRO A 164 3.90 -4.50 11.14
C PRO A 164 3.35 -5.94 11.19
N ALA A 165 3.70 -6.81 10.24
CA ALA A 165 3.34 -8.22 10.29
C ALA A 165 4.01 -8.95 11.46
N LYS A 166 5.29 -8.65 11.74
CA LYS A 166 6.02 -9.16 12.93
C LYS A 166 5.42 -8.65 14.23
N VAL A 167 5.14 -7.36 14.32
CA VAL A 167 4.50 -6.75 15.52
C VAL A 167 3.12 -7.37 15.76
N ALA A 168 2.33 -7.59 14.70
CA ALA A 168 1.03 -8.27 14.80
C ALA A 168 1.16 -9.73 15.32
N GLY A 169 2.36 -10.31 15.26
CA GLY A 169 2.60 -11.69 15.66
C GLY A 169 2.20 -12.71 14.59
N VAL A 170 2.23 -12.35 13.31
CA VAL A 170 1.96 -13.30 12.22
C VAL A 170 2.99 -14.43 12.25
N PRO A 171 2.56 -15.70 12.38
CA PRO A 171 3.48 -16.83 12.56
C PRO A 171 4.35 -17.11 11.32
N ARG A 172 3.82 -16.87 10.12
CA ARG A 172 4.51 -17.15 8.87
C ARG A 172 4.48 -15.95 7.93
N ILE A 173 5.65 -15.43 7.58
CA ILE A 173 5.81 -14.35 6.61
C ILE A 173 6.58 -14.91 5.41
N VAL A 174 5.95 -14.89 4.25
CA VAL A 174 6.50 -15.34 2.96
C VAL A 174 6.76 -14.11 2.11
N MET A 175 7.97 -13.96 1.57
CA MET A 175 8.30 -12.84 0.70
C MET A 175 8.43 -13.28 -0.75
N ALA A 176 7.79 -12.54 -1.65
CA ALA A 176 7.98 -12.64 -3.09
C ALA A 176 8.72 -11.40 -3.59
N VAL A 177 9.78 -11.62 -4.34
CA VAL A 177 10.58 -10.56 -4.95
C VAL A 177 11.10 -11.00 -6.32
N PRO A 178 10.93 -10.20 -7.39
CA PRO A 178 11.45 -10.55 -8.70
C PRO A 178 12.98 -10.70 -8.66
N PRO A 179 13.54 -11.74 -9.28
CA PRO A 179 15.00 -11.87 -9.41
C PRO A 179 15.56 -10.85 -10.40
N GLY A 180 16.80 -10.48 -10.23
CA GLY A 180 17.59 -9.80 -11.25
C GLY A 180 17.86 -10.70 -12.45
N LYS A 181 18.45 -10.14 -13.52
CA LYS A 181 18.80 -10.89 -14.73
C LYS A 181 19.80 -12.04 -14.48
N ASP A 182 20.54 -11.97 -13.41
CA ASP A 182 21.48 -12.98 -12.90
C ASP A 182 20.78 -14.07 -12.05
N GLY A 183 19.46 -13.99 -11.89
CA GLY A 183 18.69 -14.90 -11.06
C GLY A 183 18.80 -14.66 -9.55
N LYS A 184 19.48 -13.59 -9.12
CA LYS A 184 19.69 -13.25 -7.71
C LYS A 184 18.76 -12.12 -7.24
N VAL A 185 18.51 -12.09 -5.94
CA VAL A 185 17.81 -10.97 -5.30
C VAL A 185 18.81 -9.90 -4.88
N ASN A 186 18.41 -8.64 -4.94
CA ASN A 186 19.28 -7.54 -4.52
C ASN A 186 19.78 -7.73 -3.09
N PRO A 187 21.09 -7.59 -2.81
CA PRO A 187 21.68 -7.83 -1.50
C PRO A 187 21.07 -6.99 -0.38
N ASN A 188 20.74 -5.71 -0.62
CA ASN A 188 20.13 -4.84 0.39
C ASN A 188 18.72 -5.35 0.80
N VAL A 189 17.96 -5.91 -0.14
CA VAL A 189 16.65 -6.52 0.11
C VAL A 189 16.81 -7.77 1.01
N LEU A 190 17.77 -8.64 0.68
CA LEU A 190 18.03 -9.86 1.48
C LEU A 190 18.50 -9.54 2.89
N VAL A 191 19.45 -8.61 3.04
CA VAL A 191 19.97 -8.19 4.35
C VAL A 191 18.83 -7.58 5.19
N THR A 192 17.98 -6.74 4.61
CA THR A 192 16.83 -6.16 5.31
C THR A 192 15.87 -7.23 5.78
N ALA A 193 15.52 -8.18 4.90
CA ALA A 193 14.62 -9.30 5.25
C ALA A 193 15.21 -10.12 6.40
N LYS A 194 16.49 -10.45 6.34
CA LYS A 194 17.21 -11.20 7.40
C LYS A 194 17.22 -10.45 8.73
N LEU A 195 17.47 -9.15 8.73
CA LEU A 195 17.46 -8.29 9.94
C LEU A 195 16.10 -8.31 10.64
N ILE A 196 15.00 -8.36 9.88
CA ILE A 196 13.63 -8.45 10.42
C ILE A 196 13.26 -9.90 10.80
N GLY A 197 14.01 -10.89 10.30
CA GLY A 197 13.76 -12.32 10.51
C GLY A 197 12.75 -12.90 9.49
N VAL A 198 12.75 -12.39 8.27
CA VAL A 198 12.04 -12.97 7.12
C VAL A 198 13.03 -13.77 6.29
N THR A 199 12.93 -15.10 6.36
CA THR A 199 13.87 -16.03 5.70
C THR A 199 13.20 -16.90 4.64
N GLU A 200 11.87 -16.88 4.56
CA GLU A 200 11.12 -17.61 3.53
C GLU A 200 10.86 -16.67 2.33
N ILE A 201 11.80 -16.68 1.37
CA ILE A 201 11.82 -15.75 0.23
C ILE A 201 11.82 -16.53 -1.08
N TYR A 202 10.92 -16.14 -2.00
CA TYR A 202 10.79 -16.72 -3.33
C TYR A 202 11.13 -15.70 -4.40
N LYS A 203 11.97 -16.11 -5.34
CA LYS A 203 12.45 -15.31 -6.49
C LYS A 203 11.39 -15.30 -7.59
N MET A 204 10.32 -14.56 -7.39
CA MET A 204 9.20 -14.46 -8.33
C MET A 204 8.57 -13.07 -8.27
N GLY A 205 8.11 -12.57 -9.42
CA GLY A 205 7.48 -11.26 -9.56
C GLY A 205 6.14 -11.29 -10.29
N GLY A 206 5.57 -10.12 -10.54
CA GLY A 206 4.40 -9.97 -11.39
C GLY A 206 3.10 -10.65 -10.90
N ALA A 207 2.15 -10.80 -11.82
CA ALA A 207 0.86 -11.42 -11.54
C ALA A 207 0.99 -12.90 -11.16
N GLN A 208 1.99 -13.61 -11.71
CA GLN A 208 2.24 -15.02 -11.40
C GLN A 208 2.66 -15.22 -9.94
N ALA A 209 3.41 -14.30 -9.35
CA ALA A 209 3.79 -14.35 -7.95
C ALA A 209 2.57 -14.15 -7.02
N ILE A 210 1.70 -13.20 -7.34
CA ILE A 210 0.45 -12.97 -6.61
C ILE A 210 -0.45 -14.20 -6.66
N ALA A 211 -0.60 -14.81 -7.85
CA ALA A 211 -1.39 -16.04 -8.01
C ALA A 211 -0.79 -17.22 -7.23
N ALA A 212 0.54 -17.39 -7.27
CA ALA A 212 1.23 -18.44 -6.51
C ALA A 212 1.01 -18.28 -4.99
N LEU A 213 1.12 -17.07 -4.46
CA LEU A 213 0.84 -16.78 -3.04
C LEU A 213 -0.64 -17.01 -2.69
N ALA A 214 -1.57 -16.68 -3.60
CA ALA A 214 -3.00 -16.76 -3.34
C ALA A 214 -3.55 -18.19 -3.37
N PHE A 215 -3.06 -19.04 -4.26
CA PHE A 215 -3.58 -20.39 -4.46
C PHE A 215 -2.66 -21.47 -3.89
N GLY A 216 -1.38 -21.16 -3.70
CA GLY A 216 -0.34 -22.13 -3.44
C GLY A 216 0.05 -22.90 -4.72
N THR A 217 1.26 -23.42 -4.73
CA THR A 217 1.77 -24.33 -5.76
C THR A 217 2.49 -25.49 -5.05
N ALA A 218 3.15 -26.39 -5.78
CA ALA A 218 3.94 -27.44 -5.13
C ALA A 218 5.15 -26.87 -4.37
N THR A 219 5.73 -25.74 -4.83
CA THR A 219 6.90 -25.11 -4.21
C THR A 219 6.57 -23.87 -3.37
N VAL A 220 5.54 -23.11 -3.73
CA VAL A 220 5.16 -21.88 -3.04
C VAL A 220 3.94 -22.12 -2.16
N PRO A 221 4.00 -21.80 -0.85
CA PRO A 221 2.86 -22.00 0.03
C PRO A 221 1.76 -20.96 -0.23
N LYS A 222 0.50 -21.39 -0.08
CA LYS A 222 -0.62 -20.47 0.01
C LYS A 222 -0.51 -19.63 1.29
N VAL A 223 -0.92 -18.36 1.20
CA VAL A 223 -1.03 -17.44 2.34
C VAL A 223 -2.46 -16.95 2.51
N GLU A 224 -2.75 -16.34 3.69
CA GLU A 224 -4.09 -15.84 4.00
C GLU A 224 -4.26 -14.35 3.63
N LYS A 225 -3.16 -13.61 3.52
CA LYS A 225 -3.16 -12.20 3.11
C LYS A 225 -1.95 -11.89 2.24
N ILE A 226 -2.11 -11.00 1.26
CA ILE A 226 -1.02 -10.49 0.42
C ILE A 226 -0.93 -8.98 0.60
N THR A 227 0.27 -8.48 0.91
CA THR A 227 0.55 -7.04 1.06
C THR A 227 1.73 -6.61 0.19
N GLY A 228 1.83 -5.34 -0.07
CA GLY A 228 2.94 -4.72 -0.79
C GLY A 228 2.53 -4.03 -2.07
N PRO A 229 3.31 -2.99 -2.46
CA PRO A 229 3.09 -2.24 -3.69
C PRO A 229 3.54 -3.02 -4.92
N GLY A 230 3.05 -2.64 -6.08
CA GLY A 230 3.47 -3.24 -7.36
C GLY A 230 2.96 -2.45 -8.54
N ASN A 231 3.37 -2.83 -9.74
CA ASN A 231 2.88 -2.23 -10.97
C ASN A 231 1.42 -2.63 -11.25
N ILE A 232 0.84 -2.10 -12.32
CA ILE A 232 -0.56 -2.35 -12.71
C ILE A 232 -0.92 -3.85 -12.80
N PHE A 233 -0.01 -4.71 -13.25
CA PHE A 233 -0.27 -6.15 -13.34
C PHE A 233 -0.35 -6.79 -11.95
N VAL A 234 0.48 -6.36 -11.00
CA VAL A 234 0.44 -6.80 -9.60
C VAL A 234 -0.84 -6.33 -8.93
N THR A 235 -1.22 -5.07 -9.12
CA THR A 235 -2.45 -4.49 -8.54
C THR A 235 -3.69 -5.20 -9.07
N LEU A 236 -3.77 -5.44 -10.39
CA LEU A 236 -4.87 -6.19 -11.00
C LEU A 236 -4.89 -7.66 -10.53
N ALA A 237 -3.72 -8.29 -10.35
CA ALA A 237 -3.65 -9.64 -9.80
C ALA A 237 -4.13 -9.70 -8.36
N LYS A 238 -3.76 -8.74 -7.51
CA LYS A 238 -4.31 -8.61 -6.16
C LYS A 238 -5.84 -8.47 -6.18
N LYS A 239 -6.39 -7.64 -7.08
CA LYS A 239 -7.85 -7.52 -7.29
C LYS A 239 -8.48 -8.85 -7.68
N ALA A 240 -7.85 -9.60 -8.59
CA ALA A 240 -8.39 -10.86 -9.12
C ALA A 240 -8.43 -12.00 -8.08
N VAL A 241 -7.60 -11.96 -7.05
CA VAL A 241 -7.52 -13.02 -6.04
C VAL A 241 -8.31 -12.72 -4.76
N ILE A 242 -8.95 -11.56 -4.65
CA ILE A 242 -9.83 -11.20 -3.51
C ILE A 242 -10.91 -12.27 -3.34
N GLY A 243 -11.12 -12.71 -2.08
CA GLY A 243 -12.06 -13.78 -1.75
C GLY A 243 -11.39 -15.17 -1.66
N HIS A 244 -10.23 -15.37 -2.29
CA HIS A 244 -9.37 -16.54 -2.08
C HIS A 244 -8.26 -16.23 -1.07
N VAL A 245 -7.84 -15.01 -1.01
CA VAL A 245 -6.88 -14.41 -0.10
C VAL A 245 -7.34 -12.96 0.14
N ASP A 246 -7.02 -12.39 1.30
CA ASP A 246 -7.24 -10.97 1.54
C ASP A 246 -6.01 -10.16 1.10
N ILE A 247 -6.18 -8.87 0.87
CA ILE A 247 -5.10 -7.96 0.46
C ILE A 247 -5.05 -6.73 1.38
N ASP A 248 -3.96 -5.97 1.32
CA ASP A 248 -3.85 -4.65 1.96
C ASP A 248 -4.75 -3.61 1.28
N MET A 249 -4.45 -3.27 0.03
CA MET A 249 -5.17 -2.29 -0.77
C MET A 249 -4.84 -2.44 -2.27
N LEU A 250 -5.61 -1.72 -3.09
CA LEU A 250 -5.31 -1.55 -4.51
C LEU A 250 -4.64 -0.18 -4.68
N ALA A 251 -3.37 -0.19 -5.07
CA ALA A 251 -2.55 1.00 -5.27
C ALA A 251 -2.28 1.26 -6.76
N GLY A 252 -2.35 2.51 -7.15
CA GLY A 252 -1.90 3.03 -8.44
C GLY A 252 -0.50 3.66 -8.36
N PRO A 253 -0.14 4.52 -9.32
CA PRO A 253 1.10 5.28 -9.28
C PRO A 253 1.20 6.18 -8.04
N SER A 254 2.42 6.40 -7.58
CA SER A 254 2.70 7.22 -6.39
C SER A 254 2.37 8.70 -6.60
N GLU A 255 1.98 9.37 -5.52
CA GLU A 255 1.47 10.73 -5.55
C GLU A 255 1.94 11.56 -4.36
N ILE A 256 2.31 12.81 -4.62
CA ILE A 256 2.48 13.83 -3.58
C ILE A 256 1.57 15.03 -3.85
N LEU A 257 0.97 15.56 -2.80
CA LEU A 257 0.31 16.85 -2.81
C LEU A 257 0.88 17.70 -1.70
N ILE A 258 1.34 18.89 -2.04
CA ILE A 258 1.86 19.87 -1.09
C ILE A 258 0.86 21.00 -0.95
N VAL A 259 0.47 21.29 0.28
CA VAL A 259 -0.29 22.48 0.67
C VAL A 259 0.70 23.51 1.23
N ALA A 260 0.74 24.69 0.67
CA ALA A 260 1.69 25.74 1.08
C ALA A 260 1.02 27.10 1.22
N ASP A 261 1.47 27.90 2.20
CA ASP A 261 1.18 29.32 2.33
C ASP A 261 2.40 30.18 1.91
N ASP A 262 2.31 31.49 2.08
CA ASP A 262 3.39 32.41 1.70
C ASP A 262 4.68 32.24 2.53
N SER A 263 4.65 31.55 3.66
CA SER A 263 5.84 31.28 4.48
C SER A 263 6.72 30.14 3.96
N ALA A 264 6.21 29.34 3.03
CA ALA A 264 6.91 28.16 2.52
C ALA A 264 8.18 28.52 1.73
N ASN A 265 9.19 27.66 1.84
CA ASN A 265 10.44 27.80 1.09
C ASN A 265 10.33 27.11 -0.28
N PRO A 266 10.37 27.84 -1.40
CA PRO A 266 10.23 27.27 -2.73
C PRO A 266 11.26 26.18 -3.07
N THR A 267 12.48 26.29 -2.55
CA THR A 267 13.54 25.30 -2.78
C THR A 267 13.19 23.94 -2.17
N TYR A 268 12.57 23.92 -0.98
CA TYR A 268 12.13 22.68 -0.33
C TYR A 268 10.95 22.08 -1.10
N LEU A 269 9.94 22.89 -1.43
CA LEU A 269 8.78 22.42 -2.19
C LEU A 269 9.15 21.81 -3.54
N ALA A 270 10.10 22.44 -4.26
CA ALA A 270 10.59 21.89 -5.53
C ALA A 270 11.31 20.55 -5.34
N ALA A 271 12.13 20.41 -4.30
CA ALA A 271 12.82 19.16 -3.98
C ALA A 271 11.83 18.04 -3.65
N ASP A 272 10.78 18.33 -2.85
CA ASP A 272 9.78 17.35 -2.44
C ASP A 272 8.87 16.92 -3.62
N LEU A 273 8.51 17.84 -4.52
CA LEU A 273 7.80 17.50 -5.76
C LEU A 273 8.65 16.62 -6.69
N LEU A 274 9.95 16.89 -6.77
CA LEU A 274 10.89 16.12 -7.59
C LEU A 274 11.21 14.75 -7.01
N SER A 275 11.25 14.60 -5.67
CA SER A 275 11.45 13.29 -5.02
C SER A 275 10.35 12.30 -5.43
N GLN A 276 9.10 12.77 -5.51
CA GLN A 276 8.00 11.94 -5.99
C GLN A 276 8.04 11.72 -7.50
N ALA A 277 8.34 12.76 -8.27
CA ALA A 277 8.35 12.69 -9.74
C ALA A 277 9.41 11.71 -10.29
N GLU A 278 10.51 11.48 -9.57
CA GLU A 278 11.56 10.56 -10.02
C GLU A 278 11.22 9.08 -9.85
N HIS A 279 10.14 8.73 -9.12
CA HIS A 279 9.75 7.33 -8.90
C HIS A 279 9.33 6.64 -10.20
N ASP A 280 8.41 7.25 -10.95
CA ASP A 280 7.83 6.67 -12.17
C ASP A 280 7.31 7.77 -13.12
N PRO A 281 7.33 7.59 -14.45
CA PRO A 281 6.71 8.51 -15.40
C PRO A 281 5.23 8.82 -15.16
N LEU A 282 4.51 7.93 -14.46
CA LEU A 282 3.10 8.08 -14.10
C LEU A 282 2.91 8.68 -12.69
N ALA A 283 3.97 8.95 -11.93
CA ALA A 283 3.88 9.61 -10.64
C ALA A 283 3.23 10.99 -10.77
N CYS A 284 2.54 11.42 -9.70
CA CYS A 284 1.82 12.69 -9.70
C CYS A 284 2.36 13.62 -8.59
N ALA A 285 2.80 14.81 -8.96
CA ALA A 285 3.32 15.82 -8.04
C ALA A 285 2.52 17.13 -8.17
N ILE A 286 1.81 17.50 -7.09
CA ILE A 286 0.89 18.64 -7.09
C ILE A 286 1.26 19.60 -5.96
N LEU A 287 1.41 20.89 -6.29
CA LEU A 287 1.43 21.99 -5.33
C LEU A 287 0.11 22.75 -5.38
N ILE A 288 -0.50 23.00 -4.23
CA ILE A 288 -1.63 23.92 -4.09
C ILE A 288 -1.26 25.00 -3.07
N THR A 289 -1.35 26.25 -3.46
CA THR A 289 -1.02 27.39 -2.60
C THR A 289 -1.96 28.56 -2.84
N ASP A 290 -2.13 29.41 -1.84
CA ASP A 290 -2.80 30.71 -1.97
C ASP A 290 -1.82 31.88 -2.20
N SER A 291 -0.51 31.57 -2.31
CA SER A 291 0.55 32.54 -2.58
C SER A 291 1.03 32.50 -4.02
N GLU A 292 0.76 33.58 -4.77
CA GLU A 292 1.26 33.75 -6.15
C GLU A 292 2.80 33.76 -6.21
N ARG A 293 3.43 34.35 -5.19
CA ARG A 293 4.89 34.35 -5.05
C ARG A 293 5.45 32.93 -4.97
N VAL A 294 4.88 32.07 -4.12
CA VAL A 294 5.31 30.69 -3.94
C VAL A 294 5.05 29.89 -5.21
N ALA A 295 3.87 30.03 -5.82
CA ALA A 295 3.53 29.31 -7.05
C ALA A 295 4.54 29.55 -8.18
N ASN A 296 4.91 30.81 -8.40
CA ASN A 296 5.87 31.19 -9.45
C ASN A 296 7.30 30.73 -9.10
N ALA A 297 7.75 30.98 -7.87
CA ALA A 297 9.11 30.64 -7.46
C ALA A 297 9.37 29.11 -7.47
N VAL A 298 8.38 28.29 -7.11
CA VAL A 298 8.49 26.82 -7.19
C VAL A 298 8.60 26.37 -8.65
N GLY A 299 7.85 26.99 -9.57
CA GLY A 299 7.95 26.67 -11.00
C GLY A 299 9.37 26.90 -11.55
N GLU A 300 10.00 28.01 -11.18
CA GLU A 300 11.39 28.32 -11.55
C GLU A 300 12.40 27.36 -10.89
N GLU A 301 12.24 27.10 -9.61
CA GLU A 301 13.15 26.24 -8.83
C GLU A 301 13.12 24.78 -9.30
N ILE A 302 11.97 24.24 -9.72
CA ILE A 302 11.85 22.91 -10.32
C ILE A 302 12.75 22.79 -11.55
N GLU A 303 12.77 23.77 -12.44
CA GLU A 303 13.60 23.70 -13.66
C GLU A 303 15.11 23.66 -13.31
N VAL A 304 15.52 24.40 -12.28
CA VAL A 304 16.91 24.43 -11.79
C VAL A 304 17.31 23.08 -11.19
N GLN A 305 16.49 22.51 -10.33
CA GLN A 305 16.81 21.25 -9.65
C GLN A 305 16.68 20.04 -10.57
N LEU A 306 15.64 20.00 -11.43
CA LEU A 306 15.43 18.92 -12.41
C LEU A 306 16.66 18.73 -13.33
N ALA A 307 17.28 19.81 -13.76
CA ALA A 307 18.46 19.76 -14.64
C ALA A 307 19.64 19.00 -14.01
N GLN A 308 19.69 18.93 -12.66
CA GLN A 308 20.79 18.31 -11.91
C GLN A 308 20.53 16.84 -11.56
N LEU A 309 19.28 16.34 -11.71
CA LEU A 309 18.91 14.98 -11.31
C LEU A 309 19.44 13.93 -12.29
N PRO A 310 19.99 12.81 -11.79
CA PRO A 310 20.34 11.66 -12.63
C PRO A 310 19.14 11.07 -13.37
N ARG A 311 17.94 11.10 -12.75
CA ARG A 311 16.69 10.56 -13.32
C ARG A 311 15.80 11.65 -13.92
N LYS A 312 16.36 12.74 -14.39
CA LYS A 312 15.64 13.90 -14.94
C LYS A 312 14.64 13.59 -16.06
N GLU A 313 14.89 12.56 -16.87
CA GLU A 313 13.97 12.16 -17.93
C GLU A 313 12.68 11.56 -17.36
N ILE A 314 12.79 10.75 -16.32
CA ILE A 314 11.63 10.16 -15.63
C ILE A 314 10.86 11.25 -14.90
N ALA A 315 11.54 12.05 -14.06
CA ALA A 315 10.93 13.13 -13.33
C ALA A 315 10.29 14.19 -14.25
N GLY A 316 10.97 14.56 -15.33
CA GLY A 316 10.45 15.51 -16.33
C GLY A 316 9.20 14.99 -17.02
N THR A 317 9.16 13.70 -17.37
CA THR A 317 7.98 13.06 -17.97
C THR A 317 6.80 13.06 -16.98
N SER A 318 7.03 12.70 -15.74
CA SER A 318 6.03 12.72 -14.66
C SER A 318 5.44 14.13 -14.48
N LEU A 319 6.30 15.14 -14.32
CA LEU A 319 5.87 16.54 -14.16
C LEU A 319 5.09 17.05 -15.39
N GLN A 320 5.48 16.65 -16.60
CA GLN A 320 4.79 17.04 -17.83
C GLN A 320 3.40 16.41 -17.94
N GLN A 321 3.24 15.14 -17.53
CA GLN A 321 1.99 14.40 -17.68
C GLN A 321 1.00 14.66 -16.55
N ALA A 322 1.48 14.73 -15.31
CA ALA A 322 0.64 14.75 -14.12
C ALA A 322 1.00 15.85 -13.10
N GLY A 323 2.12 16.55 -13.28
CA GLY A 323 2.54 17.63 -12.39
C GLY A 323 1.64 18.86 -12.51
N LYS A 324 1.28 19.49 -11.35
CA LYS A 324 0.45 20.70 -11.31
C LYS A 324 0.96 21.66 -10.25
N ILE A 325 0.97 22.95 -10.58
CA ILE A 325 1.04 24.05 -9.60
C ILE A 325 -0.29 24.78 -9.68
N ILE A 326 -1.01 24.87 -8.59
CA ILE A 326 -2.37 25.43 -8.54
C ILE A 326 -2.39 26.61 -7.58
N LEU A 327 -2.75 27.77 -8.08
CA LEU A 327 -2.96 28.97 -7.29
C LEU A 327 -4.44 29.08 -6.92
N ALA A 328 -4.75 28.82 -5.66
CA ALA A 328 -6.09 28.92 -5.09
C ALA A 328 -6.35 30.31 -4.52
N LYS A 329 -7.59 30.61 -4.25
CA LYS A 329 -8.01 31.96 -3.80
C LYS A 329 -7.68 32.21 -2.31
N ASP A 330 -7.74 31.16 -1.48
CA ASP A 330 -7.56 31.22 -0.03
C ASP A 330 -7.26 29.82 0.56
N MET A 331 -6.77 29.75 1.78
CA MET A 331 -6.44 28.50 2.46
C MET A 331 -7.64 27.54 2.64
N PRO A 332 -8.87 27.98 2.94
CA PRO A 332 -10.03 27.08 2.92
C PRO A 332 -10.23 26.36 1.59
N THR A 333 -10.04 27.04 0.46
CA THR A 333 -10.11 26.42 -0.88
C THR A 333 -8.96 25.44 -1.10
N VAL A 334 -7.74 25.75 -0.65
CA VAL A 334 -6.59 24.83 -0.69
C VAL A 334 -6.91 23.53 0.07
N ILE A 335 -7.47 23.63 1.27
CA ILE A 335 -7.87 22.49 2.11
C ILE A 335 -8.95 21.64 1.41
N GLU A 336 -9.96 22.28 0.81
CA GLU A 336 -11.00 21.59 0.06
C GLU A 336 -10.43 20.81 -1.11
N MET A 337 -9.53 21.42 -1.89
CA MET A 337 -8.84 20.77 -3.01
C MET A 337 -8.00 19.59 -2.55
N ALA A 338 -7.29 19.70 -1.42
CA ALA A 338 -6.53 18.58 -0.83
C ALA A 338 -7.46 17.42 -0.45
N ASN A 339 -8.59 17.70 0.20
CA ASN A 339 -9.58 16.67 0.55
C ASN A 339 -10.24 16.03 -0.68
N LEU A 340 -10.50 16.77 -1.74
CA LEU A 340 -11.02 16.25 -3.01
C LEU A 340 -10.03 15.32 -3.69
N SER A 341 -8.74 15.70 -3.66
CA SER A 341 -7.64 14.89 -4.19
C SER A 341 -7.44 13.59 -3.43
N ALA A 342 -7.58 13.61 -2.10
CA ALA A 342 -7.27 12.49 -1.22
C ALA A 342 -5.91 11.85 -1.58
N PRO A 343 -4.78 12.59 -1.44
CA PRO A 343 -3.48 12.17 -1.92
C PRO A 343 -2.90 11.03 -1.08
N GLU A 344 -1.95 10.32 -1.66
CA GLU A 344 -1.09 9.36 -0.96
C GLU A 344 -0.26 10.06 0.11
N HIS A 345 0.63 10.97 -0.31
CA HIS A 345 1.43 11.81 0.57
C HIS A 345 0.87 13.24 0.55
N LEU A 346 0.57 13.78 1.73
CA LEU A 346 0.16 15.17 1.91
C LEU A 346 1.16 15.91 2.77
N GLU A 347 1.89 16.85 2.19
CA GLU A 347 2.72 17.78 2.94
C GLU A 347 1.96 19.07 3.24
N ILE A 348 2.03 19.55 4.49
CA ILE A 348 1.43 20.80 4.94
C ILE A 348 2.55 21.77 5.30
N MET A 349 2.98 22.54 4.31
CA MET A 349 4.13 23.44 4.36
C MET A 349 3.67 24.88 4.62
N THR A 350 3.01 25.06 5.75
CA THR A 350 2.45 26.36 6.20
C THR A 350 3.11 26.81 7.50
N LYS A 351 2.94 28.07 7.85
CA LYS A 351 3.42 28.63 9.12
C LYS A 351 2.86 27.90 10.35
N ALA A 352 1.63 27.39 10.24
CA ALA A 352 0.91 26.72 11.34
C ALA A 352 0.26 25.41 10.87
N PRO A 353 1.05 24.35 10.53
CA PRO A 353 0.52 23.13 9.93
C PRO A 353 -0.46 22.38 10.85
N PHE A 354 -0.29 22.46 12.17
CA PHE A 354 -1.22 21.87 13.14
C PHE A 354 -2.59 22.53 13.18
N GLU A 355 -2.72 23.78 12.72
CA GLU A 355 -4.02 24.45 12.57
C GLU A 355 -4.76 24.00 11.31
N ILE A 356 -4.04 23.52 10.29
CA ILE A 356 -4.61 22.98 9.04
C ILE A 356 -5.00 21.52 9.19
N MET A 357 -4.18 20.72 9.88
CA MET A 357 -4.33 19.27 10.03
C MET A 357 -5.76 18.82 10.40
N PRO A 358 -6.49 19.44 11.35
CA PRO A 358 -7.84 19.01 11.73
C PRO A 358 -8.89 19.09 10.62
N TYR A 359 -8.65 19.88 9.58
CA TYR A 359 -9.55 20.05 8.44
C TYR A 359 -9.26 19.08 7.29
N ILE A 360 -8.13 18.38 7.34
CA ILE A 360 -7.80 17.33 6.38
C ILE A 360 -8.50 16.04 6.78
N ARG A 361 -9.31 15.51 5.89
CA ARG A 361 -10.07 14.27 6.10
C ARG A 361 -9.53 13.08 5.32
N ASN A 362 -8.87 13.35 4.19
CA ASN A 362 -8.50 12.33 3.21
C ASN A 362 -7.03 12.51 2.81
N ALA A 363 -6.16 11.70 3.39
CA ALA A 363 -4.75 11.58 2.98
C ALA A 363 -4.24 10.20 3.42
N GLY A 364 -3.30 9.62 2.69
CA GLY A 364 -2.62 8.39 3.10
C GLY A 364 -1.68 8.65 4.28
N ALA A 365 -0.83 9.67 4.16
CA ALA A 365 0.01 10.19 5.25
C ALA A 365 0.05 11.71 5.22
N MET A 366 0.24 12.34 6.39
CA MET A 366 0.41 13.79 6.53
C MET A 366 1.79 14.13 7.09
N PHE A 367 2.49 15.02 6.41
CA PHE A 367 3.80 15.54 6.77
C PHE A 367 3.67 17.00 7.16
N LEU A 368 4.05 17.34 8.38
CA LEU A 368 3.73 18.64 8.97
C LEU A 368 4.97 19.53 9.12
N GLY A 369 5.03 20.59 8.33
CA GLY A 369 6.06 21.62 8.41
C GLY A 369 7.35 21.30 7.66
N ALA A 370 8.22 22.30 7.56
CA ALA A 370 9.38 22.34 6.67
C ALA A 370 10.47 21.28 6.90
N TYR A 371 10.43 20.57 8.03
CA TYR A 371 11.42 19.53 8.38
C TYR A 371 10.83 18.12 8.37
N SER A 372 9.67 17.93 7.75
CA SER A 372 9.01 16.66 7.60
C SER A 372 8.76 16.34 6.12
N PRO A 373 9.82 16.20 5.29
CA PRO A 373 9.65 15.85 3.89
C PRO A 373 9.25 14.39 3.73
N GLU A 374 8.63 14.05 2.62
CA GLU A 374 8.18 12.69 2.29
C GLU A 374 9.27 11.62 2.47
N PRO A 375 10.55 11.81 2.02
CA PRO A 375 11.58 10.79 2.20
C PRO A 375 11.90 10.45 3.66
N LEU A 376 11.61 11.35 4.61
CA LEU A 376 11.72 11.03 6.04
C LEU A 376 10.75 9.92 6.44
N GLY A 377 9.51 9.97 5.97
CA GLY A 377 8.50 8.94 6.17
C GLY A 377 8.86 7.64 5.48
N ASP A 378 9.32 7.73 4.24
CA ASP A 378 9.63 6.57 3.41
C ASP A 378 10.75 5.70 3.97
N TYR A 379 11.72 6.30 4.64
CA TYR A 379 12.93 5.58 5.02
C TYR A 379 13.17 5.47 6.52
N TYR A 380 12.66 6.39 7.37
CA TYR A 380 13.23 6.47 8.73
C TYR A 380 12.26 6.79 9.87
N ALA A 381 11.23 7.60 9.66
CA ALA A 381 10.41 8.13 10.75
C ALA A 381 9.65 7.06 11.56
N GLY A 382 9.25 5.96 10.92
CA GLY A 382 8.51 4.87 11.56
C GLY A 382 7.11 4.61 11.02
N PRO A 383 6.28 5.63 10.71
CA PRO A 383 5.02 5.41 10.00
C PRO A 383 5.21 4.67 8.68
N ASN A 384 4.18 3.94 8.25
CA ASN A 384 4.24 3.10 7.06
C ASN A 384 4.10 3.91 5.78
N HIS A 385 4.87 3.56 4.74
CA HIS A 385 4.78 4.17 3.43
C HIS A 385 3.94 3.38 2.41
N VAL A 386 3.36 2.25 2.79
CA VAL A 386 2.39 1.55 1.94
C VAL A 386 1.04 2.22 2.13
N LEU A 387 0.74 3.15 1.26
CA LEU A 387 -0.31 4.14 1.38
C LEU A 387 -1.39 3.95 0.29
N PRO A 388 -2.64 4.36 0.55
CA PRO A 388 -3.67 4.41 -0.48
C PRO A 388 -3.39 5.51 -1.51
N THR A 389 -3.41 5.17 -2.79
CA THR A 389 -3.18 6.05 -3.94
C THR A 389 -4.46 6.26 -4.76
N GLY A 390 -4.41 7.10 -5.79
CA GLY A 390 -5.53 7.27 -6.74
C GLY A 390 -6.82 7.79 -6.11
N GLY A 391 -6.72 8.52 -4.99
CA GLY A 391 -7.88 9.05 -4.25
C GLY A 391 -8.56 8.02 -3.34
N THR A 392 -8.00 6.82 -3.18
CA THR A 392 -8.56 5.76 -2.33
C THR A 392 -8.38 6.02 -0.84
N ALA A 393 -7.59 7.02 -0.44
CA ALA A 393 -7.50 7.50 0.94
C ALA A 393 -8.84 7.99 1.53
N LYS A 394 -9.90 8.06 0.71
CA LYS A 394 -11.28 8.29 1.14
C LYS A 394 -11.90 7.10 1.87
N PHE A 395 -11.35 5.88 1.69
CA PHE A 395 -11.90 4.66 2.27
C PHE A 395 -10.86 3.59 2.62
N TYR A 396 -9.62 3.68 2.13
CA TYR A 396 -8.50 2.85 2.58
C TYR A 396 -7.66 3.59 3.61
N SER A 397 -7.07 2.82 4.52
CA SER A 397 -6.06 3.29 5.48
C SER A 397 -4.66 2.89 5.04
N VAL A 398 -3.64 3.55 5.59
CA VAL A 398 -2.24 3.12 5.51
C VAL A 398 -2.09 1.69 6.06
N LEU A 399 -1.15 0.92 5.48
CA LEU A 399 -0.77 -0.38 6.01
C LEU A 399 -0.31 -0.24 7.47
N ASN A 400 -0.90 -1.02 8.35
CA ASN A 400 -0.68 -0.96 9.79
C ASN A 400 -0.79 -2.34 10.44
N VAL A 401 -0.62 -2.42 11.76
CA VAL A 401 -0.71 -3.70 12.49
C VAL A 401 -2.09 -4.35 12.35
N GLU A 402 -3.18 -3.57 12.37
CA GLU A 402 -4.53 -4.10 12.24
C GLU A 402 -4.78 -4.78 10.88
N THR A 403 -4.04 -4.38 9.83
CA THR A 403 -4.09 -5.03 8.52
C THR A 403 -3.78 -6.54 8.61
N PHE A 404 -2.93 -6.94 9.54
CA PHE A 404 -2.49 -8.32 9.76
C PHE A 404 -3.30 -9.05 10.83
N MET A 405 -4.40 -8.46 11.30
CA MET A 405 -5.18 -9.00 12.39
C MET A 405 -6.64 -9.23 12.00
N LYS A 406 -7.27 -10.16 12.67
CA LYS A 406 -8.72 -10.45 12.55
C LYS A 406 -9.38 -10.36 13.92
N LYS A 407 -10.64 -9.93 13.91
CA LYS A 407 -11.44 -9.69 15.10
C LYS A 407 -12.60 -10.68 15.14
N THR A 408 -12.75 -11.40 16.26
CA THR A 408 -13.82 -12.38 16.47
C THR A 408 -14.68 -11.93 17.64
N SER A 409 -16.00 -11.83 17.45
CA SER A 409 -16.94 -11.50 18.52
C SER A 409 -17.02 -12.62 19.56
N ILE A 410 -17.02 -12.24 20.83
CA ILE A 410 -17.21 -13.12 21.97
C ILE A 410 -18.58 -12.83 22.58
N ILE A 411 -19.42 -13.87 22.69
CA ILE A 411 -20.75 -13.81 23.31
C ILE A 411 -20.82 -14.92 24.35
N ALA A 412 -20.91 -14.52 25.63
CA ALA A 412 -21.05 -15.43 26.75
C ALA A 412 -22.23 -14.99 27.62
N TYR A 413 -23.40 -15.56 27.35
CA TYR A 413 -24.61 -15.31 28.10
C TYR A 413 -24.76 -16.31 29.22
N THR A 414 -25.23 -15.83 30.39
CA THR A 414 -25.68 -16.70 31.47
C THR A 414 -27.13 -17.17 31.25
N ALA A 415 -27.57 -18.20 31.94
CA ALA A 415 -28.97 -18.67 31.88
C ALA A 415 -29.95 -17.54 32.24
N PRO A 416 -29.78 -16.78 33.35
CA PRO A 416 -30.68 -15.66 33.66
C PRO A 416 -30.72 -14.58 32.59
N ALA A 417 -29.59 -14.27 31.96
CA ALA A 417 -29.54 -13.28 30.88
C ALA A 417 -30.29 -13.77 29.62
N LEU A 418 -30.14 -15.05 29.27
CA LEU A 418 -30.86 -15.64 28.14
C LEU A 418 -32.37 -15.69 28.42
N MET A 419 -32.79 -16.05 29.65
CA MET A 419 -34.21 -16.06 30.06
C MET A 419 -34.82 -14.66 29.93
N ALA A 420 -34.11 -13.62 30.35
CA ALA A 420 -34.59 -12.24 30.26
C ALA A 420 -34.74 -11.74 28.79
N ALA A 421 -33.97 -12.26 27.86
CA ALA A 421 -33.99 -11.87 26.43
C ALA A 421 -34.84 -12.82 25.54
N ALA A 422 -35.33 -13.95 26.10
CA ALA A 422 -35.85 -15.06 25.29
C ALA A 422 -37.07 -14.66 24.45
N ASP A 423 -38.00 -13.92 25.01
CA ASP A 423 -39.25 -13.57 24.32
C ASP A 423 -39.01 -12.62 23.17
N ASP A 424 -38.11 -11.66 23.33
CA ASP A 424 -37.69 -10.75 22.26
C ASP A 424 -36.99 -11.52 21.12
N ILE A 425 -36.06 -12.42 21.44
CA ILE A 425 -35.35 -13.20 20.45
C ILE A 425 -36.31 -14.11 19.66
N ILE A 426 -37.25 -14.77 20.38
CA ILE A 426 -38.26 -15.63 19.76
C ILE A 426 -39.13 -14.81 18.81
N THR A 427 -39.63 -13.66 19.28
CA THR A 427 -40.49 -12.77 18.49
C THR A 427 -39.78 -12.28 17.21
N LEU A 428 -38.53 -11.87 17.34
CA LEU A 428 -37.74 -11.42 16.17
C LEU A 428 -37.49 -12.56 15.18
N ALA A 429 -37.11 -13.74 15.68
CA ALA A 429 -36.88 -14.89 14.81
C ALA A 429 -38.13 -15.34 14.06
N GLU A 430 -39.30 -15.28 14.72
CA GLU A 430 -40.60 -15.58 14.12
C GLU A 430 -41.02 -14.54 13.07
N ALA A 431 -40.75 -13.25 13.34
CA ALA A 431 -41.04 -12.18 12.38
C ALA A 431 -40.21 -12.33 11.09
N GLU A 432 -39.02 -12.93 11.16
CA GLU A 432 -38.19 -13.29 10.02
C GLU A 432 -38.59 -14.64 9.38
N GLY A 433 -39.58 -15.36 9.95
CA GLY A 433 -39.98 -16.70 9.51
C GLY A 433 -38.98 -17.80 9.87
N LEU A 434 -38.05 -17.56 10.80
CA LEU A 434 -36.95 -18.47 11.16
C LEU A 434 -37.32 -19.31 12.42
N GLN A 435 -38.24 -20.26 12.27
CA GLN A 435 -38.77 -21.07 13.37
C GLN A 435 -37.67 -21.90 14.08
N ALA A 436 -36.68 -22.38 13.40
CA ALA A 436 -35.58 -23.13 14.00
C ALA A 436 -34.74 -22.24 14.96
N HIS A 437 -34.57 -20.96 14.63
CA HIS A 437 -33.89 -19.97 15.49
C HIS A 437 -34.73 -19.74 16.77
N ALA A 438 -36.02 -19.50 16.63
CA ALA A 438 -36.92 -19.36 17.77
C ALA A 438 -36.91 -20.63 18.68
N ASN A 439 -36.94 -21.82 18.07
CA ASN A 439 -36.89 -23.09 18.79
C ASN A 439 -35.57 -23.33 19.53
N ALA A 440 -34.45 -22.83 18.98
CA ALA A 440 -33.17 -22.94 19.68
C ALA A 440 -33.17 -22.20 21.00
N ILE A 441 -33.92 -21.08 21.12
CA ILE A 441 -34.13 -20.37 22.38
C ILE A 441 -35.13 -21.08 23.25
N ARG A 442 -36.32 -21.44 22.74
CA ARG A 442 -37.36 -22.14 23.49
C ARG A 442 -36.83 -23.36 24.24
N LYS A 443 -36.04 -24.19 23.58
CA LYS A 443 -35.43 -25.39 24.19
C LYS A 443 -34.50 -25.08 25.36
N ARG A 444 -33.88 -23.89 25.39
CA ARG A 444 -32.99 -23.49 26.48
C ARG A 444 -33.70 -22.83 27.65
N VAL A 445 -34.90 -22.30 27.44
CA VAL A 445 -35.69 -21.60 28.48
C VAL A 445 -36.93 -22.38 28.91
N GLY A 446 -37.10 -23.61 28.43
CA GLY A 446 -38.19 -24.48 28.82
C GLY A 446 -39.56 -24.13 28.21
N LYS A 447 -39.57 -23.49 27.03
CA LYS A 447 -40.78 -23.11 26.28
C LYS A 447 -41.04 -24.01 25.08
#